data_876474c3932c81f12682d3d606f24e5e
#
_entry.id   876474c3932c81f12682d3d606f24e5e
#
_cell.length_a   1.000
_cell.length_b   1.000
_cell.length_c   1.000
_cell.angle_alpha   90.00
_cell.angle_beta   90.00
_cell.angle_gamma   90.00
#
_symmetry.space_group_name_H-M   'P 1'
#
loop_
_entity.id
_entity.type
_entity.pdbx_description
1 polymer ?
#
loop_
_entity_poly.entity_id
_entity_poly.type
_entity_poly.pdbx_seq_one_letter_code
_entity_poly.pdbx_strand_id
1 'polypeptide(L)'
;MTMEEFFEKLVLPALGETPDAADSYEEENIVGVTNTVLSRCLELNNRLLKKNGKEAVCAAWYNIGDELPFDERLLKECCCYGVAWRLIIDDADTDMNKIELLRQEYERALEKFGKIYMATVVRWFDYD
;
A
#
# COMPACT_ATOMS: atom_id res chain seq x y z
N MET A 1 -11.26 4.44 4.02
CA MET A 1 -11.11 3.45 5.12
C MET A 1 -10.08 3.94 6.12
N THR A 2 -10.24 3.60 7.39
CA THR A 2 -9.24 3.90 8.41
C THR A 2 -8.04 2.97 8.27
N MET A 3 -6.92 3.34 8.91
CA MET A 3 -5.74 2.46 8.93
C MET A 3 -6.07 1.10 9.58
N GLU A 4 -6.87 1.09 10.64
CA GLU A 4 -7.31 -0.14 11.29
C GLU A 4 -8.07 -1.05 10.32
N GLU A 5 -9.02 -0.48 9.58
CA GLU A 5 -9.78 -1.22 8.57
C GLU A 5 -8.87 -1.72 7.45
N PHE A 6 -7.94 -0.89 7.00
CA PHE A 6 -6.95 -1.27 6.00
C PHE A 6 -6.14 -2.48 6.45
N PHE A 7 -5.66 -2.45 7.69
CA PHE A 7 -4.90 -3.56 8.26
C PHE A 7 -5.73 -4.84 8.36
N GLU A 8 -6.92 -4.75 8.94
CA GLU A 8 -7.76 -5.94 9.17
C GLU A 8 -8.35 -6.52 7.88
N LYS A 9 -8.76 -5.67 6.95
CA LYS A 9 -9.47 -6.11 5.74
C LYS A 9 -8.57 -6.40 4.56
N LEU A 10 -7.39 -5.80 4.49
CA LEU A 10 -6.50 -5.93 3.35
C LEU A 10 -5.14 -6.54 3.69
N VAL A 11 -4.49 -6.09 4.76
CA VAL A 11 -3.15 -6.56 5.11
C VAL A 11 -3.19 -7.99 5.68
N LEU A 12 -4.04 -8.25 6.66
CA LEU A 12 -4.15 -9.58 7.25
C LEU A 12 -4.52 -10.65 6.21
N PRO A 13 -5.51 -10.43 5.33
CA PRO A 13 -5.77 -11.38 4.24
C PRO A 13 -4.57 -11.58 3.31
N ALA A 14 -3.80 -10.53 3.02
CA ALA A 14 -2.59 -10.67 2.21
C ALA A 14 -1.54 -11.56 2.90
N LEU A 15 -1.50 -11.54 4.23
CA LEU A 15 -0.66 -12.43 5.04
C LEU A 15 -1.24 -13.85 5.16
N GLY A 16 -2.45 -14.08 4.66
CA GLY A 16 -3.14 -15.35 4.84
C GLY A 16 -3.69 -15.54 6.24
N GLU A 17 -3.90 -14.46 6.97
CA GLU A 17 -4.37 -14.48 8.36
C GLU A 17 -5.81 -13.97 8.47
N THR A 18 -6.47 -14.39 9.56
CA THR A 18 -7.83 -13.94 9.89
C THR A 18 -7.78 -12.70 10.78
N PRO A 19 -8.89 -11.94 10.93
CA PRO A 19 -8.91 -10.78 11.83
C PRO A 19 -8.52 -11.08 13.27
N ASP A 20 -8.68 -12.32 13.73
CA ASP A 20 -8.28 -12.75 15.07
C ASP A 20 -6.78 -12.60 15.33
N ALA A 21 -5.97 -12.60 14.27
CA ALA A 21 -4.52 -12.45 14.35
C ALA A 21 -4.08 -10.99 14.56
N ALA A 22 -5.00 -10.02 14.50
CA ALA A 22 -4.68 -8.61 14.65
C ALA A 22 -3.92 -8.31 15.95
N ASP A 23 -4.31 -8.97 17.04
CA ASP A 23 -3.70 -8.78 18.35
C ASP A 23 -2.26 -9.29 18.44
N SER A 24 -1.82 -10.07 17.45
CA SER A 24 -0.43 -10.58 17.38
C SER A 24 0.56 -9.52 16.90
N TYR A 25 0.07 -8.39 16.42
CA TYR A 25 0.90 -7.31 15.87
C TYR A 25 0.82 -6.08 16.77
N GLU A 26 1.98 -5.49 17.06
CA GLU A 26 2.03 -4.25 17.84
C GLU A 26 1.52 -3.07 17.02
N GLU A 27 0.65 -2.26 17.63
CA GLU A 27 0.06 -1.09 16.96
C GLU A 27 1.14 -0.15 16.43
N GLU A 28 2.17 0.14 17.21
CA GLU A 28 3.27 1.02 16.79
C GLU A 28 3.96 0.50 15.52
N ASN A 29 4.12 -0.80 15.41
CA ASN A 29 4.74 -1.42 14.25
C ASN A 29 3.82 -1.31 13.03
N ILE A 30 2.52 -1.57 13.20
CA ILE A 30 1.52 -1.42 12.13
C ILE A 30 1.54 0.03 11.63
N VAL A 31 1.47 1.00 12.53
CA VAL A 31 1.45 2.43 12.18
C VAL A 31 2.73 2.83 11.46
N GLY A 32 3.89 2.45 11.97
CA GLY A 32 5.17 2.81 11.38
C GLY A 32 5.36 2.23 9.98
N VAL A 33 5.09 0.96 9.82
CA VAL A 33 5.24 0.27 8.52
C VAL A 33 4.24 0.81 7.51
N THR A 34 2.99 1.01 7.91
CA THR A 34 1.96 1.55 7.03
C THR A 34 2.34 2.94 6.53
N ASN A 35 2.76 3.84 7.42
CA ASN A 35 3.18 5.19 7.01
C ASN A 35 4.38 5.15 6.06
N THR A 36 5.33 4.25 6.28
CA THR A 36 6.47 4.09 5.38
C THR A 36 6.04 3.71 3.97
N VAL A 37 5.13 2.74 3.85
CA VAL A 37 4.62 2.29 2.55
C VAL A 37 3.78 3.38 1.89
N LEU A 38 2.89 4.04 2.64
CA LEU A 38 2.05 5.10 2.11
C LEU A 38 2.87 6.28 1.59
N SER A 39 3.95 6.65 2.29
CA SER A 39 4.82 7.74 1.84
C SER A 39 5.49 7.42 0.51
N ARG A 40 5.84 6.16 0.28
CA ARG A 40 6.42 5.70 -0.99
C ARG A 40 5.41 5.66 -2.13
N CYS A 41 4.14 5.46 -1.80
CA CYS A 41 3.05 5.39 -2.78
C CYS A 41 2.33 6.72 -2.97
N LEU A 42 2.72 7.77 -2.24
CA LEU A 42 2.02 9.06 -2.26
C LEU A 42 1.95 9.66 -3.66
N GLU A 43 3.03 9.62 -4.41
CA GLU A 43 3.07 10.17 -5.76
C GLU A 43 2.11 9.44 -6.70
N LEU A 44 2.12 8.10 -6.66
CA LEU A 44 1.20 7.29 -7.44
C LEU A 44 -0.26 7.56 -7.05
N ASN A 45 -0.50 7.67 -5.74
CA ASN A 45 -1.83 7.99 -5.23
C ASN A 45 -2.34 9.32 -5.77
N ASN A 46 -1.51 10.35 -5.70
CA ASN A 46 -1.90 11.69 -6.15
C ASN A 46 -2.18 11.74 -7.65
N ARG A 47 -1.48 10.94 -8.43
CA ARG A 47 -1.75 10.81 -9.86
C ARG A 47 -3.09 10.15 -10.14
N LEU A 48 -3.41 9.10 -9.39
CA LEU A 48 -4.71 8.43 -9.50
C LEU A 48 -5.84 9.36 -9.09
N LEU A 49 -5.66 10.10 -7.99
CA LEU A 49 -6.65 11.06 -7.51
C LEU A 49 -6.89 12.16 -8.55
N LYS A 50 -5.82 12.71 -9.11
CA LYS A 50 -5.90 13.77 -10.13
C LYS A 50 -6.61 13.26 -11.39
N LYS A 51 -6.32 12.05 -11.82
CA LYS A 51 -6.98 11.42 -12.96
C LYS A 51 -8.49 11.29 -12.74
N ASN A 52 -8.92 11.09 -11.51
CA ASN A 52 -10.33 10.96 -11.13
C ASN A 52 -10.96 12.29 -10.72
N GLY A 53 -10.31 13.42 -10.98
CA GLY A 53 -10.82 14.76 -10.67
C GLY A 53 -10.78 15.12 -9.19
N LYS A 54 -9.98 14.41 -8.41
CA LYS A 54 -9.81 14.65 -6.98
C LYS A 54 -8.54 15.42 -6.69
N GLU A 55 -8.50 16.09 -5.54
CA GLU A 55 -7.33 16.84 -5.12
C GLU A 55 -6.21 15.93 -4.62
N ALA A 56 -4.95 16.38 -4.83
CA ALA A 56 -3.78 15.71 -4.32
C ALA A 56 -3.75 15.77 -2.78
N VAL A 57 -3.15 14.73 -2.18
CA VAL A 57 -2.98 14.62 -0.73
C VAL A 57 -1.56 15.05 -0.36
N CYS A 58 -1.43 15.83 0.70
CA CYS A 58 -0.11 16.19 1.24
C CYS A 58 0.46 15.05 2.08
N ALA A 59 1.79 14.98 2.13
CA ALA A 59 2.46 14.02 3.00
C ALA A 59 2.06 14.27 4.45
N ALA A 60 1.66 13.23 5.15
CA ALA A 60 1.21 13.30 6.54
C ALA A 60 1.48 11.99 7.26
N TRP A 61 1.50 12.04 8.58
CA TRP A 61 1.57 10.86 9.42
C TRP A 61 0.16 10.47 9.87
N TYR A 62 -0.21 9.20 9.65
CA TYR A 62 -1.53 8.69 10.03
C TYR A 62 -1.42 7.77 11.24
N ASN A 63 -2.42 7.85 12.12
CA ASN A 63 -2.57 6.95 13.27
C ASN A 63 -3.59 5.86 12.96
N ILE A 64 -3.71 4.87 13.84
CA ILE A 64 -4.52 3.68 13.57
C ILE A 64 -5.99 4.00 13.30
N GLY A 65 -6.53 5.03 13.94
CA GLY A 65 -7.92 5.45 13.76
C GLY A 65 -8.17 6.46 12.65
N ASP A 66 -7.12 6.93 12.00
CA ASP A 66 -7.24 7.98 10.98
C ASP A 66 -7.73 7.41 9.65
N GLU A 67 -8.56 8.18 8.96
CA GLU A 67 -8.93 7.86 7.58
C GLU A 67 -7.72 8.02 6.68
N LEU A 68 -7.50 7.05 5.80
CA LEU A 68 -6.43 7.10 4.81
C LEU A 68 -6.97 7.74 3.53
N PRO A 69 -6.50 8.95 3.15
CA PRO A 69 -6.98 9.64 1.95
C PRO A 69 -6.31 9.10 0.68
N PHE A 70 -6.22 7.79 0.58
CA PHE A 70 -5.59 7.09 -0.54
C PHE A 70 -6.66 6.41 -1.38
N ASP A 71 -6.41 6.30 -2.68
CA ASP A 71 -7.27 5.59 -3.60
C ASP A 71 -7.43 4.14 -3.13
N GLU A 72 -8.66 3.66 -3.02
CA GLU A 72 -8.94 2.30 -2.51
C GLU A 72 -8.32 1.22 -3.39
N ARG A 73 -8.28 1.44 -4.69
CA ARG A 73 -7.66 0.51 -5.62
C ARG A 73 -6.16 0.38 -5.36
N LEU A 74 -5.49 1.50 -5.10
CA LEU A 74 -4.07 1.50 -4.76
C LEU A 74 -3.82 0.78 -3.42
N LEU A 75 -4.65 1.05 -2.41
CA LEU A 75 -4.56 0.37 -1.12
C LEU A 75 -4.73 -1.14 -1.26
N LYS A 76 -5.72 -1.57 -2.03
CA LYS A 76 -6.08 -2.97 -2.20
C LYS A 76 -5.10 -3.75 -3.08
N GLU A 77 -4.64 -3.14 -4.17
CA GLU A 77 -3.82 -3.85 -5.17
C GLU A 77 -2.32 -3.67 -4.97
N CYS A 78 -1.89 -2.69 -4.17
CA CYS A 78 -0.47 -2.36 -4.01
C CYS A 78 -0.06 -2.23 -2.55
N CYS A 79 -0.59 -1.25 -1.83
CA CYS A 79 -0.10 -0.90 -0.49
C CYS A 79 -0.21 -2.04 0.52
N CYS A 80 -1.28 -2.83 0.46
CA CYS A 80 -1.48 -3.94 1.41
C CYS A 80 -0.34 -4.97 1.31
N TYR A 81 0.14 -5.26 0.12
CA TYR A 81 1.26 -6.19 -0.07
C TYR A 81 2.57 -5.62 0.45
N GLY A 82 2.80 -4.33 0.26
CA GLY A 82 3.98 -3.66 0.78
C GLY A 82 4.03 -3.67 2.31
N VAL A 83 2.89 -3.41 2.95
CA VAL A 83 2.77 -3.45 4.41
C VAL A 83 2.94 -4.88 4.92
N ALA A 84 2.23 -5.84 4.30
CA ALA A 84 2.33 -7.25 4.67
C ALA A 84 3.76 -7.76 4.60
N TRP A 85 4.45 -7.48 3.51
CA TRP A 85 5.85 -7.87 3.33
C TRP A 85 6.74 -7.31 4.43
N ARG A 86 6.63 -6.01 4.71
CA ARG A 86 7.49 -5.35 5.70
C ARG A 86 7.22 -5.80 7.13
N LEU A 87 5.99 -6.20 7.44
CA LEU A 87 5.67 -6.69 8.77
C LEU A 87 6.33 -8.03 9.09
N ILE A 88 6.61 -8.85 8.07
CA ILE A 88 7.15 -10.20 8.28
C ILE A 88 8.60 -10.37 7.82
N ILE A 89 9.20 -9.36 7.19
CA ILE A 89 10.55 -9.50 6.62
C ILE A 89 11.62 -9.85 7.66
N ASP A 90 11.44 -9.40 8.89
CA ASP A 90 12.39 -9.65 9.98
C ASP A 90 11.98 -10.81 10.88
N ASP A 91 10.88 -11.49 10.54
CA ASP A 91 10.41 -12.63 11.31
C ASP A 91 11.16 -13.90 10.89
N ALA A 92 12.02 -14.39 11.78
CA ALA A 92 12.85 -15.57 11.51
C ALA A 92 12.04 -16.85 11.31
N ASP A 93 10.81 -16.90 11.83
CA ASP A 93 9.93 -18.06 11.72
C ASP A 93 9.08 -18.04 10.45
N THR A 94 9.11 -16.95 9.69
CA THR A 94 8.32 -16.83 8.47
C THR A 94 9.02 -17.53 7.30
N ASP A 95 8.24 -18.26 6.51
CA ASP A 95 8.70 -18.89 5.28
C ASP A 95 9.23 -17.84 4.29
N MET A 96 10.47 -18.03 3.85
CA MET A 96 11.12 -17.16 2.87
C MET A 96 10.33 -17.04 1.57
N ASN A 97 9.64 -18.10 1.17
CA ASN A 97 8.80 -18.09 -0.04
C ASN A 97 7.62 -17.13 0.11
N LYS A 98 7.03 -17.07 1.30
CA LYS A 98 5.93 -16.14 1.60
C LYS A 98 6.39 -14.69 1.53
N ILE A 99 7.56 -14.39 2.12
CA ILE A 99 8.18 -13.07 2.09
C ILE A 99 8.41 -12.65 0.64
N GLU A 100 9.00 -13.53 -0.15
CA GLU A 100 9.33 -13.25 -1.56
C GLU A 100 8.08 -13.05 -2.42
N LEU A 101 7.04 -13.85 -2.22
CA LEU A 101 5.78 -13.69 -2.95
C LEU A 101 5.13 -12.33 -2.68
N LEU A 102 5.10 -11.90 -1.42
CA LEU A 102 4.53 -10.60 -1.05
C LEU A 102 5.36 -9.46 -1.65
N ARG A 103 6.68 -9.56 -1.62
CA ARG A 103 7.56 -8.58 -2.23
C ARG A 103 7.31 -8.48 -3.73
N GLN A 104 7.20 -9.62 -4.41
CA GLN A 104 6.93 -9.66 -5.85
C GLN A 104 5.58 -9.05 -6.21
N GLU A 105 4.54 -9.34 -5.42
CA GLU A 105 3.22 -8.75 -5.63
C GLU A 105 3.27 -7.22 -5.49
N TYR A 106 3.96 -6.73 -4.47
CA TYR A 106 4.13 -5.30 -4.26
C TYR A 106 4.88 -4.64 -5.42
N GLU A 107 6.02 -5.19 -5.81
CA GLU A 107 6.83 -4.64 -6.91
C GLU A 107 6.09 -4.67 -8.24
N ARG A 108 5.37 -5.75 -8.51
CA ARG A 108 4.55 -5.89 -9.72
C ARG A 108 3.45 -4.82 -9.76
N ALA A 109 2.81 -4.57 -8.62
CA ALA A 109 1.79 -3.54 -8.53
C ALA A 109 2.37 -2.14 -8.73
N LEU A 110 3.51 -1.84 -8.11
CA LEU A 110 4.19 -0.55 -8.32
C LEU A 110 4.51 -0.33 -9.79
N GLU A 111 5.02 -1.35 -10.47
CA GLU A 111 5.32 -1.29 -11.90
C GLU A 111 4.06 -1.06 -12.73
N LYS A 112 2.98 -1.79 -12.42
CA LYS A 112 1.70 -1.65 -13.13
C LYS A 112 1.15 -0.22 -13.03
N PHE A 113 1.10 0.34 -11.83
CA PHE A 113 0.61 1.70 -11.61
C PHE A 113 1.55 2.74 -12.24
N GLY A 114 2.86 2.49 -12.17
CA GLY A 114 3.86 3.34 -12.82
C GLY A 114 3.72 3.34 -14.35
N LYS A 115 3.47 2.20 -14.96
CA LYS A 115 3.25 2.09 -16.42
C LYS A 115 2.01 2.85 -16.88
N ILE A 116 0.93 2.79 -16.12
CA ILE A 116 -0.30 3.53 -16.43
C ILE A 116 0.03 5.03 -16.50
N TYR A 117 0.83 5.52 -15.55
CA TYR A 117 1.29 6.91 -15.55
C TYR A 117 2.18 7.23 -16.74
N MET A 118 3.19 6.42 -17.01
CA MET A 118 4.13 6.66 -18.11
C MET A 118 3.43 6.64 -19.47
N ALA A 119 2.47 5.76 -19.65
CA ALA A 119 1.64 5.74 -20.87
C ALA A 119 0.86 7.04 -21.07
N THR A 120 0.35 7.62 -19.98
CA THR A 120 -0.36 8.90 -20.03
C THR A 120 0.60 10.05 -20.38
N VAL A 121 1.80 10.05 -19.82
CA VAL A 121 2.83 11.06 -20.11
C VAL A 121 3.30 10.98 -21.56
N VAL A 122 3.54 9.76 -22.06
CA VAL A 122 3.95 9.54 -23.46
C VAL A 122 2.89 10.07 -24.40
N ARG A 123 1.61 9.84 -24.15
CA ARG A 123 0.52 10.40 -24.98
C ARG A 123 0.54 11.92 -25.01
N TRP A 124 0.91 12.56 -23.92
CA TRP A 124 1.02 14.01 -23.85
C TRP A 124 2.11 14.54 -24.77
N PHE A 125 3.23 13.86 -24.87
CA PHE A 125 4.35 14.24 -25.74
C PHE A 125 4.11 13.90 -27.22
N ASP A 126 3.30 12.89 -27.51
CA ASP A 126 2.97 12.47 -28.86
C ASP A 126 2.07 13.47 -29.63
N TYR A 127 1.51 14.46 -28.94
CA TYR A 127 0.66 15.50 -29.53
C TYR A 127 1.43 16.75 -29.95
N ASP A 128 2.71 16.78 -29.69
CA ASP A 128 3.57 17.87 -30.15
C ASP A 128 4.19 17.53 -31.52
#